data_d577e86d7a6174424e7a842c6e22f852
#
_entry.id   d577e86d7a6174424e7a842c6e22f852
#
_cell.length_a   1.000
_cell.length_b   1.000
_cell.length_c   1.000
_cell.angle_alpha   90.00
_cell.angle_beta   90.00
_cell.angle_gamma   90.00
#
_symmetry.space_group_name_H-M   'P 1'
#
loop_
_entity.id
_entity.type
_entity.pdbx_description
1 polymer ?
#
loop_
_entity_poly.entity_id
_entity_poly.type
_entity_poly.pdbx_seq_one_letter_code
_entity_poly.pdbx_strand_id
1 'polypeptide(L)'
;MSTTALDLPEGLYAIPDPHTPDTITYWRRHDVTTRRKNVRPEFGTWPPKAQNGPNLHTKDVPKDLHGQARAEWALAWYRQHRHPYLDAVVDAIASDPVGAGRRFAELTTRCCQCARALTDALSKTYGIGPDCREAIPTETLALYSTPLVGRAHHTHEAGKATAR
;
A
#
# COMPACT_ATOMS: atom_id res chain seq x y z
N MET A 1 -10.52 9.18 17.91
CA MET A 1 -9.97 10.04 16.82
C MET A 1 -9.79 9.15 15.60
N SER A 2 -10.40 9.48 14.48
CA SER A 2 -10.22 8.70 13.25
C SER A 2 -8.88 9.08 12.62
N THR A 3 -8.04 8.08 12.36
CA THR A 3 -6.81 8.26 11.60
C THR A 3 -7.17 8.55 10.15
N THR A 4 -6.55 9.54 9.55
CA THR A 4 -6.73 9.80 8.11
C THR A 4 -5.63 9.14 7.31
N ALA A 5 -5.86 8.90 6.02
CA ALA A 5 -4.83 8.35 5.12
C ALA A 5 -3.56 9.22 5.08
N LEU A 6 -3.67 10.50 5.43
CA LEU A 6 -2.57 11.46 5.46
C LEU A 6 -1.67 11.31 6.69
N ASP A 7 -2.20 10.72 7.77
CA ASP A 7 -1.47 10.49 9.03
C ASP A 7 -0.64 9.19 8.99
N LEU A 8 -0.84 8.35 7.97
CA LEU A 8 -0.04 7.13 7.79
C LEU A 8 1.42 7.48 7.46
N PRO A 9 2.39 6.70 7.96
CA PRO A 9 3.78 6.80 7.49
C PRO A 9 3.90 6.63 5.97
N GLU A 10 4.94 7.20 5.36
CA GLU A 10 5.27 6.88 3.97
C GLU A 10 5.63 5.40 3.84
N GLY A 11 5.16 4.77 2.76
CA GLY A 11 5.47 3.37 2.49
C GLY A 11 4.45 2.67 1.61
N LEU A 12 4.71 1.37 1.44
CA LEU A 12 3.84 0.43 0.76
C LEU A 12 3.36 -0.61 1.75
N TYR A 13 2.10 -0.95 1.67
CA TYR A 13 1.40 -1.77 2.63
C TYR A 13 0.65 -2.92 1.95
N ALA A 14 0.65 -4.08 2.56
CA ALA A 14 -0.20 -5.20 2.17
C ALA A 14 -1.10 -5.57 3.36
N ILE A 15 -2.40 -5.56 3.12
CA ILE A 15 -3.41 -5.89 4.13
C ILE A 15 -4.44 -6.87 3.56
N PRO A 16 -5.06 -7.70 4.40
CA PRO A 16 -6.30 -8.36 4.02
C PRO A 16 -7.35 -7.31 3.60
N ASP A 17 -8.06 -7.58 2.52
CA ASP A 17 -9.12 -6.69 2.05
C ASP A 17 -10.25 -6.62 3.10
N PRO A 18 -10.71 -5.42 3.52
CA PRO A 18 -11.76 -5.29 4.53
C PRO A 18 -13.09 -5.95 4.18
N HIS A 19 -13.40 -6.11 2.89
CA HIS A 19 -14.63 -6.75 2.42
C HIS A 19 -14.45 -8.23 2.07
N THR A 20 -13.24 -8.63 1.69
CA THR A 20 -12.88 -10.00 1.31
C THR A 20 -11.55 -10.40 1.96
N PRO A 21 -11.54 -10.76 3.26
CA PRO A 21 -10.33 -10.97 4.05
C PRO A 21 -9.35 -12.02 3.51
N ASP A 22 -9.82 -12.94 2.68
CA ASP A 22 -8.98 -13.95 2.02
C ASP A 22 -8.16 -13.38 0.85
N THR A 23 -8.43 -12.15 0.47
CA THR A 23 -7.72 -11.43 -0.60
C THR A 23 -6.76 -10.40 0.02
N ILE A 24 -5.54 -10.32 -0.51
CA ILE A 24 -4.59 -9.27 -0.10
C ILE A 24 -4.67 -8.11 -1.07
N THR A 25 -4.77 -6.92 -0.53
CA THR A 25 -4.73 -5.66 -1.27
C THR A 25 -3.47 -4.87 -0.92
N TYR A 26 -2.98 -4.13 -1.90
CA TYR A 26 -1.72 -3.39 -1.79
C TYR A 26 -1.99 -1.90 -1.92
N TRP A 27 -1.35 -1.12 -1.05
CA TRP A 27 -1.57 0.32 -0.89
C TRP A 27 -0.26 1.06 -0.82
N ARG A 28 -0.26 2.32 -1.21
CA ARG A 28 0.89 3.21 -1.13
C ARG A 28 0.48 4.55 -0.54
N ARG A 29 1.24 5.01 0.45
CA ARG A 29 1.23 6.41 0.92
C ARG A 29 2.59 7.01 0.59
N HIS A 30 2.62 8.16 -0.06
CA HIS A 30 3.85 8.86 -0.42
C HIS A 30 3.59 10.36 -0.56
N ASP A 31 4.65 11.15 -0.39
CA ASP A 31 4.59 12.58 -0.60
C ASP A 31 4.95 12.92 -2.05
N VAL A 32 4.12 13.76 -2.67
CA VAL A 32 4.32 14.26 -4.02
C VAL A 32 4.65 15.74 -3.97
N THR A 33 5.79 16.10 -4.55
CA THR A 33 6.15 17.51 -4.71
C THR A 33 5.49 18.08 -5.95
N THR A 34 4.60 19.04 -5.76
CA THR A 34 3.90 19.71 -6.87
C THR A 34 4.83 20.66 -7.64
N ARG A 35 4.41 21.10 -8.84
CA ARG A 35 5.14 22.10 -9.62
C ARG A 35 5.42 23.41 -8.85
N ARG A 36 4.59 23.74 -7.86
CA ARG A 36 4.75 24.92 -6.98
C ARG A 36 5.63 24.63 -5.76
N LYS A 37 6.36 23.50 -5.77
CA LYS A 37 7.22 23.03 -4.66
C LYS A 37 6.47 22.76 -3.33
N ASN A 38 5.15 22.66 -3.35
CA ASN A 38 4.38 22.22 -2.20
C ASN A 38 4.41 20.70 -2.12
N VAL A 39 4.65 20.18 -0.93
CA VAL A 39 4.54 18.75 -0.66
C VAL A 39 3.08 18.41 -0.34
N ARG A 40 2.56 17.39 -1.01
CA ARG A 40 1.21 16.90 -0.78
C ARG A 40 1.25 15.38 -0.58
N PRO A 41 0.71 14.87 0.53
CA PRO A 41 0.58 13.44 0.71
C PRO A 41 -0.47 12.86 -0.24
N GLU A 42 -0.15 11.72 -0.84
CA GLU A 42 -1.06 10.94 -1.68
C GLU A 42 -1.19 9.51 -1.13
N PHE A 43 -2.42 9.01 -1.14
CA PHE A 43 -2.75 7.64 -0.77
C PHE A 43 -3.51 6.97 -1.91
N GLY A 44 -3.12 5.76 -2.25
CA GLY A 44 -3.77 5.03 -3.33
C GLY A 44 -3.36 3.57 -3.42
N THR A 45 -3.90 2.88 -4.41
CA THR A 45 -3.61 1.48 -4.69
C THR A 45 -2.19 1.28 -5.25
N TRP A 46 -1.62 0.10 -4.96
CA TRP A 46 -0.42 -0.36 -5.62
C TRP A 46 -0.66 -1.76 -6.26
N PRO A 47 -0.22 -2.01 -7.51
CA PRO A 47 0.31 -1.00 -8.44
C PRO A 47 -0.72 0.09 -8.76
N PRO A 48 -0.30 1.24 -9.30
CA PRO A 48 -1.23 2.30 -9.69
C PRO A 48 -2.35 1.76 -10.58
N LYS A 49 -3.60 2.20 -10.33
CA LYS A 49 -4.82 1.76 -11.02
C LYS A 49 -5.31 0.34 -10.68
N ALA A 50 -4.71 -0.36 -9.72
CA ALA A 50 -5.31 -1.58 -9.20
C ALA A 50 -6.73 -1.28 -8.66
N GLN A 51 -7.66 -2.19 -8.94
CA GLN A 51 -9.05 -2.00 -8.53
C GLN A 51 -9.32 -2.79 -7.24
N ASN A 52 -9.08 -2.15 -6.10
CA ASN A 52 -9.34 -2.70 -4.78
C ASN A 52 -10.66 -2.15 -4.23
N GLY A 53 -11.53 -3.04 -3.75
CA GLY A 53 -12.81 -2.68 -3.16
C GLY A 53 -13.84 -2.09 -4.13
N PRO A 54 -14.86 -1.38 -3.61
CA PRO A 54 -15.92 -0.80 -4.43
C PRO A 54 -15.39 0.24 -5.41
N ASN A 55 -15.67 0.06 -6.70
CA ASN A 55 -15.32 0.98 -7.76
C ASN A 55 -16.56 1.29 -8.60
N LEU A 56 -16.80 2.58 -8.84
CA LEU A 56 -17.90 3.03 -9.69
C LEU A 56 -17.51 2.91 -11.15
N HIS A 57 -18.16 2.04 -11.89
CA HIS A 57 -17.99 1.94 -13.33
C HIS A 57 -19.03 2.78 -14.07
N THR A 58 -18.69 3.26 -15.24
CA THR A 58 -19.60 4.08 -16.07
C THR A 58 -20.93 3.38 -16.34
N LYS A 59 -20.93 2.04 -16.46
CA LYS A 59 -22.13 1.22 -16.70
C LYS A 59 -23.11 1.20 -15.51
N ASP A 60 -22.60 1.47 -14.30
CA ASP A 60 -23.39 1.42 -13.06
C ASP A 60 -24.08 2.76 -12.78
N VAL A 61 -23.74 3.81 -13.53
CA VAL A 61 -24.37 5.13 -13.41
C VAL A 61 -25.67 5.11 -14.22
N PRO A 62 -26.81 5.54 -13.63
CA PRO A 62 -28.08 5.64 -14.36
C PRO A 62 -27.94 6.47 -15.65
N LYS A 63 -28.45 5.94 -16.76
CA LYS A 63 -28.27 6.54 -18.09
C LYS A 63 -29.06 7.84 -18.30
N ASP A 64 -30.10 8.04 -17.53
CA ASP A 64 -30.96 9.22 -17.52
C ASP A 64 -30.36 10.41 -16.76
N LEU A 65 -29.28 10.18 -15.99
CA LEU A 65 -28.61 11.24 -15.26
C LEU A 65 -27.55 11.95 -16.12
N HIS A 66 -27.66 13.28 -16.20
CA HIS A 66 -26.74 14.13 -16.93
C HIS A 66 -26.25 15.31 -16.10
N GLY A 67 -25.14 15.93 -16.51
CA GLY A 67 -24.62 17.17 -15.92
C GLY A 67 -24.47 17.07 -14.39
N GLN A 68 -25.02 18.03 -13.69
CA GLN A 68 -24.91 18.15 -12.24
C GLN A 68 -25.56 16.97 -11.48
N ALA A 69 -26.75 16.51 -11.92
CA ALA A 69 -27.43 15.38 -11.28
C ALA A 69 -26.58 14.10 -11.32
N ARG A 70 -25.86 13.86 -12.43
CA ARG A 70 -24.92 12.76 -12.54
C ARG A 70 -23.75 12.89 -11.56
N ALA A 71 -23.19 14.10 -11.43
CA ALA A 71 -22.09 14.36 -10.51
C ALA A 71 -22.50 14.18 -9.03
N GLU A 72 -23.68 14.69 -8.67
CA GLU A 72 -24.24 14.54 -7.31
C GLU A 72 -24.52 13.07 -6.97
N TRP A 73 -25.09 12.32 -7.91
CA TRP A 73 -25.31 10.89 -7.75
C TRP A 73 -23.99 10.13 -7.55
N ALA A 74 -22.98 10.39 -8.38
CA ALA A 74 -21.67 9.76 -8.24
C ALA A 74 -21.03 10.10 -6.89
N LEU A 75 -21.12 11.35 -6.44
CA LEU A 75 -20.60 11.77 -5.14
C LEU A 75 -21.31 11.06 -3.99
N ALA A 76 -22.62 10.89 -4.07
CA ALA A 76 -23.40 10.14 -3.08
C ALA A 76 -22.97 8.67 -3.05
N TRP A 77 -22.77 8.06 -4.22
CA TRP A 77 -22.28 6.69 -4.34
C TRP A 77 -20.90 6.53 -3.67
N TYR A 78 -19.95 7.44 -3.94
CA TYR A 78 -18.61 7.42 -3.31
C TYR A 78 -18.70 7.54 -1.80
N ARG A 79 -19.53 8.43 -1.27
CA ARG A 79 -19.75 8.59 0.17
C ARG A 79 -20.33 7.34 0.82
N GLN A 80 -21.21 6.64 0.13
CA GLN A 80 -21.87 5.46 0.64
C GLN A 80 -21.02 4.19 0.56
N HIS A 81 -20.20 4.03 -0.47
CA HIS A 81 -19.51 2.78 -0.74
C HIS A 81 -17.98 2.88 -0.66
N ARG A 82 -17.41 3.89 -1.31
CA ARG A 82 -15.94 4.00 -1.44
C ARG A 82 -15.28 4.58 -0.21
N HIS A 83 -15.82 5.63 0.38
CA HIS A 83 -15.21 6.28 1.54
C HIS A 83 -15.18 5.33 2.75
N PRO A 84 -16.26 4.67 3.17
CA PRO A 84 -16.21 3.72 4.29
C PRO A 84 -15.22 2.57 4.07
N TYR A 85 -15.09 2.10 2.83
CA TYR A 85 -14.09 1.09 2.49
C TYR A 85 -12.66 1.64 2.68
N LEU A 86 -12.37 2.84 2.17
CA LEU A 86 -11.06 3.47 2.34
C LEU A 86 -10.75 3.76 3.82
N ASP A 87 -11.73 4.18 4.60
CA ASP A 87 -11.57 4.38 6.05
C ASP A 87 -11.18 3.06 6.73
N ALA A 88 -11.84 1.95 6.39
CA ALA A 88 -11.48 0.63 6.90
C ALA A 88 -10.08 0.16 6.47
N VAL A 89 -9.65 0.49 5.26
CA VAL A 89 -8.27 0.24 4.78
C VAL A 89 -7.26 1.04 5.60
N VAL A 90 -7.52 2.33 5.81
CA VAL A 90 -6.64 3.21 6.59
C VAL A 90 -6.53 2.73 8.04
N ASP A 91 -7.65 2.37 8.66
CA ASP A 91 -7.67 1.84 10.03
C ASP A 91 -6.89 0.52 10.14
N ALA A 92 -7.02 -0.37 9.15
CA ALA A 92 -6.28 -1.63 9.10
C ALA A 92 -4.76 -1.40 8.99
N ILE A 93 -4.33 -0.43 8.18
CA ILE A 93 -2.90 -0.07 8.09
C ILE A 93 -2.44 0.61 9.37
N ALA A 94 -3.21 1.56 9.90
CA ALA A 94 -2.86 2.33 11.09
C ALA A 94 -2.73 1.46 12.34
N SER A 95 -3.47 0.36 12.41
CA SER A 95 -3.40 -0.59 13.54
C SER A 95 -2.04 -1.30 13.64
N ASP A 96 -1.37 -1.55 12.51
CA ASP A 96 -0.03 -2.14 12.43
C ASP A 96 0.69 -1.77 11.14
N PRO A 97 1.16 -0.53 11.00
CA PRO A 97 1.78 -0.06 9.75
C PRO A 97 3.11 -0.79 9.45
N VAL A 98 3.86 -1.17 10.47
CA VAL A 98 5.10 -1.96 10.30
C VAL A 98 4.79 -3.36 9.80
N GLY A 99 3.81 -4.06 10.38
CA GLY A 99 3.39 -5.38 9.94
C GLY A 99 2.81 -5.38 8.52
N ALA A 100 2.04 -4.35 8.16
CA ALA A 100 1.54 -4.19 6.80
C ALA A 100 2.67 -3.94 5.78
N GLY A 101 3.68 -3.13 6.14
CA GLY A 101 4.87 -2.92 5.32
C GLY A 101 5.73 -4.20 5.17
N ARG A 102 5.94 -4.93 6.26
CA ARG A 102 6.65 -6.23 6.22
C ARG A 102 5.94 -7.25 5.32
N ARG A 103 4.62 -7.34 5.45
CA ARG A 103 3.80 -8.22 4.60
C ARG A 103 3.92 -7.85 3.12
N PHE A 104 3.96 -6.54 2.81
CA PHE A 104 4.23 -6.10 1.44
C PHE A 104 5.58 -6.62 0.93
N ALA A 105 6.66 -6.44 1.69
CA ALA A 105 7.98 -6.90 1.29
C ALA A 105 8.07 -8.43 1.15
N GLU A 106 7.44 -9.17 2.07
CA GLU A 106 7.37 -10.63 2.04
C GLU A 106 6.68 -11.14 0.77
N LEU A 107 5.50 -10.59 0.46
CA LEU A 107 4.69 -11.07 -0.66
C LEU A 107 5.21 -10.63 -2.03
N THR A 108 5.91 -9.50 -2.11
CA THR A 108 6.33 -8.91 -3.39
C THR A 108 7.84 -9.00 -3.65
N THR A 109 8.66 -9.33 -2.63
CA THR A 109 10.13 -9.22 -2.67
C THR A 109 10.63 -7.83 -3.09
N ARG A 110 9.87 -6.79 -2.69
CA ARG A 110 10.15 -5.40 -2.98
C ARG A 110 10.27 -4.58 -1.70
N CYS A 111 11.04 -3.51 -1.77
CA CYS A 111 11.19 -2.55 -0.69
C CYS A 111 9.82 -1.95 -0.31
N CYS A 112 9.41 -2.05 0.96
CA CYS A 112 8.15 -1.48 1.42
C CYS A 112 8.17 0.05 1.55
N GLN A 113 9.28 0.71 1.23
CA GLN A 113 9.38 2.18 1.17
C GLN A 113 9.26 2.71 -0.27
N CYS A 114 9.98 2.10 -1.24
CA CYS A 114 10.10 2.63 -2.59
C CYS A 114 9.69 1.66 -3.71
N ALA A 115 9.29 0.44 -3.40
CA ALA A 115 8.90 -0.62 -4.33
C ALA A 115 10.04 -1.14 -5.24
N ARG A 116 11.30 -0.74 -5.07
CA ARG A 116 12.43 -1.34 -5.81
C ARG A 116 12.61 -2.81 -5.40
N ALA A 117 13.02 -3.65 -6.35
CA ALA A 117 13.31 -5.05 -6.08
C ALA A 117 14.43 -5.18 -5.04
N LEU A 118 14.29 -6.11 -4.10
CA LEU A 118 15.29 -6.42 -3.09
C LEU A 118 16.25 -7.47 -3.65
N THR A 119 17.51 -7.10 -3.81
CA THR A 119 18.51 -7.94 -4.45
C THR A 119 19.56 -8.52 -3.50
N ASP A 120 19.87 -7.80 -2.41
CA ASP A 120 20.85 -8.23 -1.41
C ASP A 120 20.19 -8.86 -0.18
N ALA A 121 20.96 -9.69 0.54
CA ALA A 121 20.49 -10.45 1.70
C ALA A 121 19.95 -9.56 2.82
N LEU A 122 20.66 -8.48 3.11
CA LEU A 122 20.29 -7.57 4.21
C LEU A 122 19.00 -6.82 3.89
N SER A 123 18.82 -6.35 2.64
CA SER A 123 17.58 -5.71 2.19
C SER A 123 16.38 -6.66 2.28
N LYS A 124 16.57 -7.93 1.94
CA LYS A 124 15.51 -8.94 2.03
C LYS A 124 15.15 -9.28 3.48
N THR A 125 16.14 -9.24 4.39
CA THR A 125 15.89 -9.46 5.82
C THR A 125 14.99 -8.39 6.42
N TYR A 126 15.19 -7.13 6.04
CA TYR A 126 14.39 -6.01 6.54
C TYR A 126 13.15 -5.70 5.67
N GLY A 127 13.10 -6.19 4.44
CA GLY A 127 12.09 -5.76 3.47
C GLY A 127 12.29 -4.32 2.98
N ILE A 128 13.50 -3.76 3.19
CA ILE A 128 13.83 -2.36 2.91
C ILE A 128 15.19 -2.29 2.21
N GLY A 129 15.24 -1.60 1.06
CA GLY A 129 16.47 -1.44 0.27
C GLY A 129 17.52 -0.53 0.95
N PRO A 130 18.79 -0.58 0.50
CA PRO A 130 19.90 0.11 1.17
C PRO A 130 19.66 1.61 1.31
N ASP A 131 19.30 2.31 0.25
CA ASP A 131 19.06 3.76 0.26
C ASP A 131 17.95 4.14 1.25
N CYS A 132 16.90 3.32 1.34
CA CYS A 132 15.79 3.58 2.27
C CYS A 132 16.19 3.27 3.73
N ARG A 133 17.06 2.29 3.97
CA ARG A 133 17.54 1.97 5.33
C ARG A 133 18.36 3.09 5.95
N GLU A 134 19.16 3.79 5.16
CA GLU A 134 19.98 4.91 5.65
C GLU A 134 19.14 6.04 6.25
N ALA A 135 17.91 6.20 5.79
CA ALA A 135 16.98 7.23 6.28
C ALA A 135 16.14 6.79 7.50
N ILE A 136 16.22 5.53 7.91
CA ILE A 136 15.39 4.96 9.00
C ILE A 136 16.25 4.76 10.25
N PRO A 137 15.81 5.26 11.42
CA PRO A 137 16.48 5.01 12.70
C PRO A 137 16.63 3.51 12.99
N THR A 138 17.76 3.11 13.59
CA THR A 138 18.10 1.70 13.83
C THR A 138 17.04 0.97 14.66
N GLU A 139 16.48 1.62 15.68
CA GLU A 139 15.40 1.08 16.51
C GLU A 139 14.11 0.84 15.73
N THR A 140 13.78 1.72 14.80
CA THR A 140 12.63 1.54 13.90
C THR A 140 12.91 0.43 12.88
N LEU A 141 14.13 0.38 12.35
CA LEU A 141 14.53 -0.65 11.38
C LEU A 141 14.45 -2.07 12.00
N ALA A 142 14.79 -2.21 13.27
CA ALA A 142 14.71 -3.49 13.98
C ALA A 142 13.28 -4.08 14.00
N LEU A 143 12.24 -3.24 13.97
CA LEU A 143 10.85 -3.69 13.90
C LEU A 143 10.49 -4.37 12.57
N TYR A 144 11.21 -4.08 11.50
CA TYR A 144 11.01 -4.67 10.18
C TYR A 144 11.70 -6.02 10.01
N SER A 145 12.68 -6.35 10.84
CA SER A 145 13.36 -7.65 10.78
C SER A 145 12.47 -8.77 11.28
N THR A 146 12.17 -9.75 10.43
CA THR A 146 11.37 -10.92 10.81
C THR A 146 11.90 -12.22 10.22
N PRO A 147 11.62 -13.37 10.87
CA PRO A 147 11.89 -14.69 10.30
C PRO A 147 11.14 -14.93 8.97
N LEU A 148 9.99 -14.29 8.75
CA LEU A 148 9.21 -14.42 7.50
C LEU A 148 9.92 -13.78 6.32
N VAL A 149 10.42 -12.55 6.49
CA VAL A 149 11.22 -11.87 5.47
C VAL A 149 12.51 -12.64 5.18
N GLY A 150 13.15 -13.19 6.21
CA GLY A 150 14.33 -14.06 6.06
C GLY A 150 14.03 -15.33 5.25
N ARG A 151 12.88 -15.98 5.48
CA ARG A 151 12.46 -17.15 4.70
C ARG A 151 12.20 -16.81 3.22
N ALA A 152 11.52 -15.72 2.95
CA ALA A 152 11.30 -15.24 1.58
C ALA A 152 12.63 -15.00 0.85
N HIS A 153 13.65 -14.47 1.56
CA HIS A 153 14.99 -14.32 1.05
C HIS A 153 15.63 -15.66 0.65
N HIS A 154 15.62 -16.64 1.56
CA HIS A 154 16.21 -17.97 1.28
C HIS A 154 15.55 -18.63 0.07
N THR A 155 14.24 -18.57 -0.06
CA THR A 155 13.51 -19.12 -1.21
C THR A 155 13.94 -18.43 -2.51
N HIS A 156 14.09 -17.11 -2.50
CA HIS A 156 14.51 -16.35 -3.66
C HIS A 156 15.97 -16.64 -4.08
N GLU A 157 16.89 -16.79 -3.13
CA GLU A 157 18.30 -17.14 -3.42
C GLU A 157 18.42 -18.58 -3.93
N ALA A 158 17.67 -19.53 -3.37
CA ALA A 158 17.62 -20.91 -3.87
C ALA A 158 17.11 -20.96 -5.32
N GLY A 159 16.08 -20.17 -5.66
CA GLY A 159 15.57 -20.05 -7.04
C GLY A 159 16.61 -19.49 -8.03
N LYS A 160 17.46 -18.56 -7.60
CA LYS A 160 18.56 -18.05 -8.43
C LYS A 160 19.68 -19.07 -8.66
N ALA A 161 19.99 -19.88 -7.66
CA ALA A 161 21.02 -20.91 -7.75
C ALA A 161 20.63 -22.03 -8.73
N THR A 162 19.33 -22.35 -8.84
CA THR A 162 18.80 -23.37 -9.77
C THR A 162 18.62 -22.85 -11.21
N ALA A 163 18.66 -21.54 -11.43
CA ALA A 163 18.49 -20.90 -12.75
C ALA A 163 19.84 -20.60 -13.46
N ARG A 164 20.98 -21.07 -12.93
CA ARG A 164 22.31 -21.04 -13.52
C ARG A 164 22.73 -22.44 -13.94
#